data_54cb957fb99f458e1e144b7df4e2f71f
#
_entry.id   54cb957fb99f458e1e144b7df4e2f71f
#
_cell.length_a   1.000
_cell.length_b   1.000
_cell.length_c   1.000
_cell.angle_alpha   90.00
_cell.angle_beta   90.00
_cell.angle_gamma   90.00
#
_symmetry.space_group_name_H-M   'P 1'
#
loop_
_entity.id
_entity.type
_entity.pdbx_description
1 polymer ?
#
loop_
_entity_poly.entity_id
_entity_poly.type
_entity_poly.pdbx_seq_one_letter_code
_entity_poly.pdbx_strand_id
1 'polypeptide(L)'
;MEASVKGTDSTKDLAVVAVPIRQIGDETKNGIKVAVLGNSDELQVGEEVIAIGNALGYGQSVTNGIVSAKDREIEMEGFDSKLIQTNAAINPGNSGGALLNIRGEVIGINTVKVNASAVEGMGYAIPISDVTDIITGLMNKETRTQVPEAQRGYIGIEGTNVDSQSSEQFGMPEGVYVSRVMENGGAEKAGITKGCIITGIEGSGINNMESLQEQLSYYRIGETVTLTVQFPAGQGEYNEKEVDVTLTEQLS
;
A
#
# COMPACT_ATOMS: atom_id res chain seq x y z
N MET A 1 15.55 11.81 -13.97
CA MET A 1 15.56 12.20 -12.54
C MET A 1 15.43 10.91 -11.74
N GLU A 2 16.22 10.73 -10.70
CA GLU A 2 16.05 9.62 -9.77
C GLU A 2 14.99 9.96 -8.75
N ALA A 3 14.08 9.01 -8.52
CA ALA A 3 13.09 9.08 -7.48
C ALA A 3 13.41 8.02 -6.41
N SER A 4 13.09 8.31 -5.16
CA SER A 4 13.23 7.38 -4.05
C SER A 4 11.84 7.07 -3.48
N VAL A 5 11.60 5.82 -3.12
CA VAL A 5 10.37 5.44 -2.41
C VAL A 5 10.45 5.94 -0.97
N LYS A 6 9.49 6.73 -0.53
CA LYS A 6 9.37 7.15 0.87
C LYS A 6 8.71 6.08 1.74
N GLY A 7 7.81 5.35 1.16
CA GLY A 7 7.12 4.24 1.80
C GLY A 7 6.00 3.70 0.92
N THR A 8 5.56 2.50 1.24
CA THR A 8 4.46 1.80 0.56
C THR A 8 3.45 1.33 1.60
N ASP A 9 2.22 1.12 1.16
CA ASP A 9 1.18 0.40 1.87
C ASP A 9 0.61 -0.64 0.91
N SER A 10 0.92 -1.92 1.16
CA SER A 10 0.53 -3.00 0.26
C SER A 10 -0.95 -3.37 0.37
N THR A 11 -1.59 -3.10 1.52
CA THR A 11 -3.01 -3.38 1.74
C THR A 11 -3.92 -2.42 0.95
N LYS A 12 -3.41 -1.22 0.66
CA LYS A 12 -4.11 -0.18 -0.10
C LYS A 12 -3.53 0.05 -1.50
N ASP A 13 -2.53 -0.75 -1.92
CA ASP A 13 -1.84 -0.63 -3.20
C ASP A 13 -1.26 0.77 -3.45
N LEU A 14 -0.62 1.35 -2.43
CA LEU A 14 -0.11 2.71 -2.44
C LEU A 14 1.40 2.76 -2.30
N ALA A 15 2.01 3.74 -2.97
CA ALA A 15 3.40 4.13 -2.77
C ALA A 15 3.53 5.65 -2.81
N VAL A 16 4.36 6.20 -1.92
CA VAL A 16 4.79 7.60 -1.99
C VAL A 16 6.23 7.64 -2.46
N VAL A 17 6.47 8.38 -3.54
CA VAL A 17 7.80 8.59 -4.11
C VAL A 17 8.23 10.05 -3.92
N ALA A 18 9.52 10.27 -3.72
CA ALA A 18 10.12 11.59 -3.58
C ALA A 18 11.18 11.82 -4.66
N VAL A 19 11.14 12.99 -5.27
CA VAL A 19 12.16 13.47 -6.19
C VAL A 19 12.84 14.68 -5.56
N PRO A 20 14.18 14.70 -5.37
CA PRO A 20 14.86 15.86 -4.83
C PRO A 20 14.67 17.08 -5.71
N ILE A 21 14.19 18.19 -5.15
CA ILE A 21 13.88 19.43 -5.88
C ILE A 21 15.11 19.93 -6.69
N ARG A 22 16.33 19.70 -6.19
CA ARG A 22 17.59 20.08 -6.88
C ARG A 22 17.78 19.36 -8.23
N GLN A 23 17.10 18.24 -8.46
CA GLN A 23 17.16 17.50 -9.73
C GLN A 23 16.12 17.99 -10.74
N ILE A 24 15.20 18.85 -10.32
CA ILE A 24 14.13 19.38 -11.16
C ILE A 24 14.60 20.70 -11.76
N GLY A 25 14.58 20.79 -13.10
CA GLY A 25 14.91 22.04 -13.82
C GLY A 25 13.95 23.17 -13.47
N ASP A 26 14.40 24.40 -13.51
CA ASP A 26 13.61 25.57 -13.06
C ASP A 26 12.31 25.75 -13.84
N GLU A 27 12.31 25.47 -15.13
CA GLU A 27 11.10 25.52 -15.96
C GLU A 27 10.03 24.54 -15.46
N THR A 28 10.43 23.29 -15.23
CA THR A 28 9.54 22.25 -14.69
C THR A 28 9.08 22.62 -13.27
N LYS A 29 10.01 23.09 -12.43
CA LYS A 29 9.72 23.49 -11.04
C LYS A 29 8.68 24.60 -10.96
N ASN A 30 8.77 25.58 -11.85
CA ASN A 30 7.84 26.70 -11.93
C ASN A 30 6.47 26.29 -12.54
N GLY A 31 6.44 25.20 -13.31
CA GLY A 31 5.23 24.65 -13.91
C GLY A 31 4.46 23.66 -13.01
N ILE A 32 5.09 23.11 -11.98
CA ILE A 32 4.44 22.17 -11.07
C ILE A 32 3.36 22.87 -10.24
N LYS A 33 2.16 22.31 -10.28
CA LYS A 33 1.06 22.69 -9.38
C LYS A 33 0.71 21.51 -8.50
N VAL A 34 0.57 21.77 -7.20
CA VAL A 34 0.11 20.76 -6.26
C VAL A 34 -1.36 20.48 -6.51
N ALA A 35 -1.73 19.21 -6.65
CA ALA A 35 -3.12 18.82 -6.80
C ALA A 35 -3.90 19.06 -5.51
N VAL A 36 -5.15 19.46 -5.64
CA VAL A 36 -6.06 19.59 -4.52
C VAL A 36 -6.74 18.25 -4.29
N LEU A 37 -6.68 17.72 -3.09
CA LEU A 37 -7.43 16.53 -2.71
C LEU A 37 -8.87 16.93 -2.42
N GLY A 38 -9.82 16.25 -3.07
CA GLY A 38 -11.25 16.42 -2.86
C GLY A 38 -11.76 15.51 -1.73
N ASN A 39 -13.07 15.38 -1.62
CA ASN A 39 -13.73 14.50 -0.68
C ASN A 39 -14.50 13.41 -1.45
N SER A 40 -14.01 12.16 -1.40
CA SER A 40 -14.65 11.04 -2.07
C SER A 40 -15.90 10.53 -1.37
N ASP A 41 -16.10 10.84 -0.07
CA ASP A 41 -17.28 10.40 0.70
C ASP A 41 -18.56 11.12 0.21
N GLU A 42 -18.40 12.35 -0.28
CA GLU A 42 -19.52 13.18 -0.77
C GLU A 42 -19.94 12.85 -2.20
N LEU A 43 -19.20 12.01 -2.92
CA LEU A 43 -19.51 11.66 -4.31
C LEU A 43 -20.91 11.04 -4.44
N GLN A 44 -21.56 11.33 -5.56
CA GLN A 44 -22.84 10.73 -5.90
C GLN A 44 -22.73 9.97 -7.22
N VAL A 45 -23.49 8.88 -7.34
CA VAL A 45 -23.61 8.14 -8.60
C VAL A 45 -24.18 9.04 -9.68
N GLY A 46 -23.55 9.06 -10.84
CA GLY A 46 -23.90 9.93 -11.96
C GLY A 46 -23.05 11.21 -12.04
N GLU A 47 -22.23 11.55 -11.04
CA GLU A 47 -21.31 12.69 -11.14
C GLU A 47 -20.24 12.45 -12.20
N GLU A 48 -19.91 13.49 -12.96
CA GLU A 48 -18.87 13.44 -13.98
C GLU A 48 -17.49 13.36 -13.37
N VAL A 49 -16.65 12.50 -13.94
CA VAL A 49 -15.25 12.30 -13.53
C VAL A 49 -14.31 12.31 -14.72
N ILE A 50 -13.05 12.65 -14.45
CA ILE A 50 -11.96 12.71 -15.42
C ILE A 50 -10.82 11.86 -14.89
N ALA A 51 -10.42 10.82 -15.64
CA ALA A 51 -9.23 10.02 -15.32
C ALA A 51 -8.04 10.52 -16.13
N ILE A 52 -6.92 10.77 -15.45
CA ILE A 52 -5.68 11.24 -16.06
C ILE A 52 -4.56 10.25 -15.73
N GLY A 53 -3.72 9.96 -16.72
CA GLY A 53 -2.52 9.14 -16.56
C GLY A 53 -1.60 9.25 -17.76
N ASN A 54 -0.57 8.41 -17.82
CA ASN A 54 0.38 8.33 -18.92
C ASN A 54 0.30 6.93 -19.56
N ALA A 55 -0.76 6.71 -20.34
CA ALA A 55 -1.02 5.40 -20.95
C ALA A 55 0.14 4.97 -21.86
N LEU A 56 0.75 3.81 -21.52
CA LEU A 56 1.82 3.18 -22.28
C LEU A 56 3.09 4.05 -22.50
N GLY A 57 3.26 5.12 -21.72
CA GLY A 57 4.41 6.02 -21.86
C GLY A 57 4.37 6.94 -23.08
N TYR A 58 3.27 6.97 -23.83
CA TYR A 58 3.09 7.84 -25.02
C TYR A 58 2.70 9.28 -24.67
N GLY A 59 2.70 9.64 -23.41
CA GLY A 59 2.32 10.95 -22.92
C GLY A 59 1.03 10.92 -22.13
N GLN A 60 0.61 12.11 -21.68
CA GLN A 60 -0.59 12.27 -20.87
C GLN A 60 -1.84 11.84 -21.64
N SER A 61 -2.63 10.94 -21.07
CA SER A 61 -3.93 10.53 -21.58
C SER A 61 -5.03 10.97 -20.61
N VAL A 62 -6.16 11.37 -21.17
CA VAL A 62 -7.33 11.82 -20.43
C VAL A 62 -8.55 11.06 -20.93
N THR A 63 -9.29 10.46 -20.02
CA THR A 63 -10.58 9.85 -20.30
C THR A 63 -11.63 10.44 -19.37
N ASN A 64 -12.89 10.47 -19.78
CA ASN A 64 -13.99 10.95 -18.96
C ASN A 64 -15.09 9.91 -18.84
N GLY A 65 -15.90 10.07 -17.81
CA GLY A 65 -17.04 9.22 -17.51
C GLY A 65 -17.83 9.75 -16.33
N ILE A 66 -18.52 8.85 -15.65
CA ILE A 66 -19.29 9.17 -14.45
C ILE A 66 -18.92 8.18 -13.32
N VAL A 67 -19.25 8.54 -12.10
CA VAL A 67 -19.31 7.61 -10.97
C VAL A 67 -20.43 6.61 -11.24
N SER A 68 -20.11 5.36 -11.50
CA SER A 68 -21.09 4.30 -11.79
C SER A 68 -21.59 3.62 -10.51
N ALA A 69 -20.73 3.52 -9.50
CA ALA A 69 -21.08 3.03 -8.16
C ALA A 69 -20.04 3.51 -7.14
N LYS A 70 -20.41 3.44 -5.86
CA LYS A 70 -19.55 3.68 -4.70
C LYS A 70 -19.44 2.40 -3.88
N ASP A 71 -18.45 2.37 -3.01
CA ASP A 71 -18.28 1.31 -2.00
C ASP A 71 -18.30 -0.11 -2.58
N ARG A 72 -17.70 -0.29 -3.78
CA ARG A 72 -17.57 -1.60 -4.40
C ARG A 72 -16.52 -2.42 -3.67
N GLU A 73 -16.97 -3.38 -2.91
CA GLU A 73 -16.13 -4.44 -2.38
C GLU A 73 -15.80 -5.40 -3.53
N ILE A 74 -14.51 -5.58 -3.78
CA ILE A 74 -14.02 -6.49 -4.80
C ILE A 74 -13.04 -7.42 -4.11
N GLU A 75 -13.38 -8.71 -4.14
CA GLU A 75 -12.51 -9.76 -3.61
C GLU A 75 -11.22 -9.80 -4.43
N MET A 76 -10.14 -9.30 -3.85
CA MET A 76 -8.80 -9.37 -4.41
C MET A 76 -7.81 -9.68 -3.31
N GLU A 77 -6.98 -10.67 -3.57
CA GLU A 77 -5.92 -11.07 -2.66
C GLU A 77 -5.04 -9.87 -2.24
N GLY A 78 -5.01 -9.61 -0.94
CA GLY A 78 -4.18 -8.57 -0.34
C GLY A 78 -4.63 -7.13 -0.62
N PHE A 79 -5.90 -6.89 -0.95
CA PHE A 79 -6.42 -5.55 -1.17
C PHE A 79 -7.73 -5.34 -0.38
N ASP A 80 -7.61 -4.57 0.69
CA ASP A 80 -8.75 -4.22 1.56
C ASP A 80 -9.18 -2.77 1.30
N SER A 81 -9.99 -2.57 0.28
CA SER A 81 -10.59 -1.25 0.02
C SER A 81 -11.91 -1.35 -0.72
N LYS A 82 -12.84 -0.51 -0.34
CA LYS A 82 -14.02 -0.20 -1.12
C LYS A 82 -13.63 0.74 -2.24
N LEU A 83 -14.04 0.45 -3.47
CA LEU A 83 -13.60 1.19 -4.65
C LEU A 83 -14.72 2.07 -5.22
N ILE A 84 -14.32 3.17 -5.86
CA ILE A 84 -15.16 3.94 -6.76
C ILE A 84 -15.18 3.19 -8.10
N GLN A 85 -16.37 2.85 -8.59
CA GLN A 85 -16.55 2.33 -9.95
C GLN A 85 -16.89 3.49 -10.91
N THR A 86 -16.26 3.51 -12.07
CA THR A 86 -16.50 4.50 -13.13
C THR A 86 -16.56 3.81 -14.48
N ASN A 87 -17.25 4.42 -15.45
CA ASN A 87 -17.20 4.04 -16.86
C ASN A 87 -16.14 4.83 -17.66
N ALA A 88 -15.41 5.75 -17.03
CA ALA A 88 -14.19 6.30 -17.62
C ALA A 88 -13.21 5.16 -17.90
N ALA A 89 -12.59 5.15 -19.08
CA ALA A 89 -11.67 4.08 -19.45
C ALA A 89 -10.41 4.09 -18.57
N ILE A 90 -10.27 3.07 -17.73
CA ILE A 90 -9.08 2.80 -16.91
C ILE A 90 -8.34 1.63 -17.54
N ASN A 91 -7.10 1.88 -17.97
CA ASN A 91 -6.27 0.93 -18.71
C ASN A 91 -4.83 0.93 -18.15
N PRO A 92 -4.01 -0.08 -18.48
CA PRO A 92 -2.58 -0.02 -18.20
C PRO A 92 -1.96 1.28 -18.71
N GLY A 93 -1.35 2.03 -17.79
CA GLY A 93 -0.74 3.34 -18.05
C GLY A 93 -1.47 4.53 -17.42
N ASN A 94 -2.79 4.46 -17.13
CA ASN A 94 -3.42 5.46 -16.27
C ASN A 94 -3.65 4.95 -14.83
N SER A 95 -3.35 3.69 -14.54
CA SER A 95 -3.25 3.16 -13.17
C SER A 95 -2.19 3.92 -12.38
N GLY A 96 -2.48 4.26 -11.13
CA GLY A 96 -1.68 5.17 -10.30
C GLY A 96 -1.90 6.66 -10.62
N GLY A 97 -2.61 6.98 -11.71
CA GLY A 97 -3.02 8.33 -12.06
C GLY A 97 -4.25 8.80 -11.27
N ALA A 98 -4.60 10.07 -11.45
CA ALA A 98 -5.70 10.68 -10.71
C ALA A 98 -7.06 10.44 -11.37
N LEU A 99 -8.07 10.18 -10.54
CA LEU A 99 -9.48 10.39 -10.86
C LEU A 99 -9.88 11.75 -10.28
N LEU A 100 -10.36 12.65 -11.12
CA LEU A 100 -10.74 14.01 -10.76
C LEU A 100 -12.24 14.21 -10.86
N ASN A 101 -12.79 15.09 -10.04
CA ASN A 101 -14.11 15.67 -10.26
C ASN A 101 -14.03 16.84 -11.28
N ILE A 102 -15.18 17.42 -11.63
CA ILE A 102 -15.25 18.55 -12.58
C ILE A 102 -14.60 19.83 -12.07
N ARG A 103 -14.28 19.94 -10.78
CA ARG A 103 -13.53 21.06 -10.19
C ARG A 103 -12.01 20.87 -10.29
N GLY A 104 -11.56 19.72 -10.80
CA GLY A 104 -10.14 19.36 -10.89
C GLY A 104 -9.54 18.88 -9.56
N GLU A 105 -10.36 18.52 -8.59
CA GLU A 105 -9.93 17.96 -7.33
C GLU A 105 -9.77 16.43 -7.46
N VAL A 106 -8.72 15.87 -6.85
CA VAL A 106 -8.46 14.43 -6.83
C VAL A 106 -9.45 13.75 -5.88
N ILE A 107 -10.30 12.90 -6.43
CA ILE A 107 -11.30 12.12 -5.68
C ILE A 107 -10.93 10.64 -5.58
N GLY A 108 -9.94 10.20 -6.34
CA GLY A 108 -9.45 8.82 -6.28
C GLY A 108 -8.14 8.62 -7.04
N ILE A 109 -7.54 7.45 -6.82
CA ILE A 109 -6.36 6.97 -7.53
C ILE A 109 -6.79 5.81 -8.42
N ASN A 110 -6.60 5.95 -9.74
CA ASN A 110 -7.00 4.93 -10.71
C ASN A 110 -6.25 3.60 -10.45
N THR A 111 -6.96 2.47 -10.54
CA THR A 111 -6.34 1.15 -10.42
C THR A 111 -6.84 0.18 -11.49
N VAL A 112 -5.91 -0.56 -12.10
CA VAL A 112 -6.21 -1.65 -13.05
C VAL A 112 -6.07 -3.03 -12.40
N LYS A 113 -5.68 -3.09 -11.13
CA LYS A 113 -5.44 -4.37 -10.42
C LYS A 113 -6.71 -5.23 -10.36
N VAL A 114 -7.87 -4.62 -10.50
CA VAL A 114 -9.21 -5.22 -10.45
C VAL A 114 -9.64 -5.91 -11.76
N ASN A 115 -8.82 -5.91 -12.78
CA ASN A 115 -9.20 -6.40 -14.12
C ASN A 115 -9.17 -7.92 -14.30
N ALA A 116 -9.53 -8.71 -13.30
CA ALA A 116 -9.53 -10.17 -13.41
C ALA A 116 -10.59 -10.74 -14.39
N SER A 117 -11.58 -9.96 -14.80
CA SER A 117 -12.51 -10.33 -15.87
C SER A 117 -12.94 -9.06 -16.57
N ALA A 118 -12.21 -8.71 -17.63
CA ALA A 118 -12.44 -7.50 -18.40
C ALA A 118 -13.92 -7.37 -18.87
N VAL A 119 -14.75 -6.82 -18.01
CA VAL A 119 -16.05 -6.34 -18.43
C VAL A 119 -15.82 -4.94 -19.00
N GLU A 120 -15.98 -4.82 -20.28
CA GLU A 120 -15.82 -3.56 -21.01
C GLU A 120 -16.69 -2.47 -20.38
N GLY A 121 -16.10 -1.30 -20.10
CA GLY A 121 -16.81 -0.16 -19.51
C GLY A 121 -16.86 -0.13 -17.97
N MET A 122 -16.06 -0.94 -17.27
CA MET A 122 -15.86 -0.84 -15.82
C MET A 122 -14.42 -0.49 -15.48
N GLY A 123 -14.23 0.68 -14.90
CA GLY A 123 -12.97 1.15 -14.31
C GLY A 123 -13.13 1.34 -12.81
N TYR A 124 -12.00 1.31 -12.10
CA TYR A 124 -12.00 1.44 -10.65
C TYR A 124 -10.95 2.44 -10.17
N ALA A 125 -11.25 3.09 -9.04
CA ALA A 125 -10.31 3.97 -8.36
C ALA A 125 -10.41 3.80 -6.84
N ILE A 126 -9.28 3.92 -6.17
CA ILE A 126 -9.17 3.93 -4.71
C ILE A 126 -9.68 5.29 -4.23
N PRO A 127 -10.68 5.36 -3.33
CA PRO A 127 -11.21 6.63 -2.82
C PRO A 127 -10.12 7.43 -2.10
N ILE A 128 -10.00 8.72 -2.39
CA ILE A 128 -8.95 9.55 -1.80
C ILE A 128 -9.13 9.75 -0.31
N SER A 129 -10.38 9.84 0.18
CA SER A 129 -10.68 10.02 1.62
C SER A 129 -10.18 8.85 2.45
N ASP A 130 -10.28 7.61 1.95
CA ASP A 130 -9.87 6.40 2.66
C ASP A 130 -8.35 6.29 2.85
N VAL A 131 -7.57 7.01 2.03
CA VAL A 131 -6.11 6.87 1.98
C VAL A 131 -5.35 8.15 2.31
N THR A 132 -6.03 9.24 2.61
CA THR A 132 -5.41 10.54 2.91
C THR A 132 -4.48 10.47 4.12
N ASP A 133 -4.88 9.79 5.19
CA ASP A 133 -4.07 9.64 6.40
C ASP A 133 -2.84 8.76 6.13
N ILE A 134 -3.00 7.69 5.35
CA ILE A 134 -1.89 6.82 4.92
C ILE A 134 -0.90 7.63 4.09
N ILE A 135 -1.38 8.37 3.07
CA ILE A 135 -0.53 9.24 2.24
C ILE A 135 0.24 10.23 3.12
N THR A 136 -0.43 10.87 4.06
CA THR A 136 0.19 11.84 4.97
C THR A 136 1.23 11.18 5.86
N GLY A 137 0.95 10.00 6.40
CA GLY A 137 1.90 9.19 7.16
C GLY A 137 3.14 8.84 6.33
N LEU A 138 2.94 8.32 5.12
CA LEU A 138 4.04 7.97 4.21
C LEU A 138 4.85 9.19 3.77
N MET A 139 4.21 10.34 3.53
CA MET A 139 4.91 11.59 3.16
C MET A 139 5.84 12.09 4.28
N ASN A 140 5.49 11.86 5.54
CA ASN A 140 6.26 12.29 6.70
C ASN A 140 7.40 11.34 7.06
N LYS A 141 7.45 10.11 6.49
CA LYS A 141 8.57 9.18 6.70
C LYS A 141 9.88 9.74 6.15
N GLU A 142 10.98 9.38 6.78
CA GLU A 142 12.31 9.63 6.22
C GLU A 142 12.47 8.84 4.91
N THR A 143 13.06 9.50 3.90
CA THR A 143 13.37 8.82 2.64
C THR A 143 14.57 7.90 2.88
N ARG A 144 14.35 6.59 2.83
CA ARG A 144 15.39 5.58 2.97
C ARG A 144 15.85 5.08 1.60
N THR A 145 17.07 4.64 1.51
CA THR A 145 17.61 3.91 0.35
C THR A 145 17.74 2.43 0.72
N GLN A 146 17.54 1.57 -0.26
CA GLN A 146 17.74 0.13 -0.02
C GLN A 146 19.15 -0.15 0.52
N VAL A 147 19.20 -0.98 1.53
CA VAL A 147 20.45 -1.39 2.17
C VAL A 147 21.08 -2.54 1.36
N PRO A 148 22.39 -2.53 1.11
CA PRO A 148 23.08 -3.67 0.50
C PRO A 148 22.76 -4.96 1.26
N GLU A 149 22.54 -6.07 0.56
CA GLU A 149 22.06 -7.34 1.11
C GLU A 149 22.87 -7.81 2.35
N ALA A 150 24.20 -7.68 2.30
CA ALA A 150 25.09 -8.05 3.41
C ALA A 150 24.91 -7.20 4.69
N GLN A 151 24.14 -6.12 4.63
CA GLN A 151 23.89 -5.21 5.77
C GLN A 151 22.42 -5.16 6.16
N ARG A 152 21.55 -5.89 5.45
CA ARG A 152 20.12 -5.92 5.74
C ARG A 152 19.84 -6.56 7.06
N GLY A 153 18.92 -5.96 7.80
CA GLY A 153 18.42 -6.51 9.05
C GLY A 153 17.28 -7.50 8.81
N TYR A 154 17.21 -8.51 9.68
CA TYR A 154 16.19 -9.55 9.67
C TYR A 154 15.48 -9.61 11.01
N ILE A 155 14.19 -9.91 10.98
CA ILE A 155 13.41 -10.08 12.22
C ILE A 155 13.59 -11.47 12.84
N GLY A 156 14.02 -12.47 12.06
CA GLY A 156 14.28 -13.83 12.54
C GLY A 156 13.02 -14.67 12.65
N ILE A 157 12.22 -14.77 11.57
CA ILE A 157 11.05 -15.64 11.46
C ILE A 157 11.07 -16.47 10.16
N GLU A 158 10.32 -17.58 10.18
CA GLU A 158 9.73 -18.19 9.00
C GLU A 158 8.25 -17.88 9.00
N GLY A 159 7.71 -17.46 7.85
CA GLY A 159 6.32 -17.07 7.73
C GLY A 159 5.63 -17.65 6.51
N THR A 160 4.31 -17.69 6.56
CA THR A 160 3.43 -18.10 5.46
C THR A 160 2.38 -17.01 5.27
N ASN A 161 2.01 -16.73 4.04
CA ASN A 161 0.98 -15.73 3.76
C ASN A 161 -0.39 -16.22 4.24
N VAL A 162 -1.14 -15.33 4.86
CA VAL A 162 -2.58 -15.47 5.10
C VAL A 162 -3.26 -14.57 4.08
N ASP A 163 -3.74 -15.17 3.02
CA ASP A 163 -4.51 -14.51 1.96
C ASP A 163 -6.00 -14.38 2.36
N SER A 164 -6.80 -13.68 1.55
CA SER A 164 -8.22 -13.48 1.80
C SER A 164 -8.99 -14.79 1.93
N GLN A 165 -8.66 -15.79 1.13
CA GLN A 165 -9.31 -17.10 1.20
C GLN A 165 -8.98 -17.81 2.52
N SER A 166 -7.74 -17.78 2.96
CA SER A 166 -7.31 -18.33 4.25
C SER A 166 -7.90 -17.55 5.42
N SER A 167 -7.98 -16.22 5.30
CA SER A 167 -8.61 -15.32 6.26
C SER A 167 -10.06 -15.69 6.49
N GLU A 168 -10.86 -15.82 5.44
CA GLU A 168 -12.27 -16.21 5.53
C GLU A 168 -12.45 -17.63 6.08
N GLN A 169 -11.63 -18.57 5.62
CA GLN A 169 -11.75 -19.98 6.01
C GLN A 169 -11.40 -20.22 7.47
N PHE A 170 -10.41 -19.53 8.01
CA PHE A 170 -9.87 -19.77 9.35
C PHE A 170 -10.16 -18.64 10.36
N GLY A 171 -10.79 -17.54 9.93
CA GLY A 171 -11.06 -16.37 10.77
C GLY A 171 -9.78 -15.66 11.23
N MET A 172 -8.72 -15.68 10.40
CA MET A 172 -7.43 -15.08 10.71
C MET A 172 -7.27 -13.73 9.99
N PRO A 173 -6.58 -12.73 10.60
CA PRO A 173 -6.20 -11.52 9.88
C PRO A 173 -5.31 -11.82 8.65
N GLU A 174 -5.50 -11.08 7.56
CA GLU A 174 -4.58 -11.14 6.42
C GLU A 174 -3.19 -10.63 6.81
N GLY A 175 -2.13 -11.22 6.26
CA GLY A 175 -0.76 -10.84 6.57
C GLY A 175 0.22 -12.01 6.55
N VAL A 176 1.25 -11.94 7.38
CA VAL A 176 2.30 -12.96 7.51
C VAL A 176 2.13 -13.76 8.79
N TYR A 177 1.62 -14.99 8.67
CA TYR A 177 1.55 -15.93 9.79
C TYR A 177 2.95 -16.42 10.16
N VAL A 178 3.34 -16.26 11.42
CA VAL A 178 4.61 -16.72 11.95
C VAL A 178 4.54 -18.23 12.22
N SER A 179 5.15 -19.02 11.36
CA SER A 179 5.21 -20.48 11.48
C SER A 179 6.34 -20.93 12.42
N ARG A 180 7.44 -20.16 12.46
CA ARG A 180 8.59 -20.40 13.33
C ARG A 180 9.27 -19.07 13.68
N VAL A 181 9.82 -19.00 14.88
CA VAL A 181 10.69 -17.91 15.34
C VAL A 181 12.09 -18.48 15.54
N MET A 182 13.10 -17.77 15.06
CA MET A 182 14.50 -18.16 15.16
C MET A 182 15.05 -17.79 16.53
N GLU A 183 15.82 -18.70 17.14
CA GLU A 183 16.51 -18.45 18.40
C GLU A 183 17.50 -17.28 18.27
N ASN A 184 17.53 -16.41 19.26
CA ASN A 184 18.31 -15.16 19.29
C ASN A 184 17.92 -14.11 18.23
N GLY A 185 16.82 -14.31 17.49
CA GLY A 185 16.27 -13.35 16.55
C GLY A 185 15.64 -12.14 17.22
N GLY A 186 15.40 -11.10 16.44
CA GLY A 186 14.71 -9.91 16.91
C GLY A 186 13.28 -10.20 17.35
N ALA A 187 12.56 -11.03 16.59
CA ALA A 187 11.18 -11.43 16.88
C ALA A 187 11.06 -12.18 18.21
N GLU A 188 11.99 -13.11 18.51
CA GLU A 188 12.01 -13.84 19.78
C GLU A 188 12.18 -12.88 20.95
N LYS A 189 13.16 -11.99 20.87
CA LYS A 189 13.45 -10.99 21.91
C LYS A 189 12.29 -10.02 22.15
N ALA A 190 11.54 -9.74 21.10
CA ALA A 190 10.35 -8.88 21.14
C ALA A 190 9.08 -9.62 21.60
N GLY A 191 9.17 -10.93 21.89
CA GLY A 191 8.04 -11.72 22.38
C GLY A 191 7.06 -12.17 21.31
N ILE A 192 7.44 -12.08 20.04
CA ILE A 192 6.66 -12.65 18.93
C ILE A 192 6.84 -14.17 18.98
N THR A 193 5.74 -14.90 18.82
CA THR A 193 5.73 -16.35 18.90
C THR A 193 5.06 -16.96 17.68
N LYS A 194 5.24 -18.27 17.49
CA LYS A 194 4.46 -19.01 16.50
C LYS A 194 2.96 -18.79 16.72
N GLY A 195 2.23 -18.56 15.64
CA GLY A 195 0.80 -18.27 15.65
C GLY A 195 0.44 -16.79 15.62
N CYS A 196 1.41 -15.89 15.85
CA CYS A 196 1.22 -14.46 15.59
C CYS A 196 1.10 -14.20 14.08
N ILE A 197 0.43 -13.10 13.72
CA ILE A 197 0.34 -12.64 12.33
C ILE A 197 0.86 -11.22 12.26
N ILE A 198 1.84 -10.96 11.39
CA ILE A 198 2.36 -9.61 11.14
C ILE A 198 1.50 -8.98 10.06
N THR A 199 0.87 -7.85 10.40
CA THR A 199 -0.05 -7.11 9.54
C THR A 199 0.47 -5.73 9.18
N GLY A 200 1.59 -5.28 9.79
CA GLY A 200 2.16 -3.97 9.48
C GLY A 200 3.60 -3.81 9.94
N ILE A 201 4.28 -2.83 9.36
CA ILE A 201 5.62 -2.36 9.74
C ILE A 201 5.68 -0.84 9.60
N GLU A 202 6.15 -0.15 10.65
CA GLU A 202 6.29 1.32 10.65
C GLU A 202 5.01 2.04 10.20
N GLY A 203 3.83 1.55 10.60
CA GLY A 203 2.53 2.08 10.21
C GLY A 203 2.14 1.85 8.75
N SER A 204 2.87 1.01 8.01
CA SER A 204 2.49 0.55 6.66
C SER A 204 1.89 -0.84 6.74
N GLY A 205 0.78 -1.07 6.04
CA GLY A 205 0.15 -2.38 5.97
C GLY A 205 1.00 -3.42 5.24
N ILE A 206 1.01 -4.65 5.77
CA ILE A 206 1.70 -5.82 5.21
C ILE A 206 0.66 -6.92 4.95
N ASN A 207 0.60 -7.40 3.72
CA ASN A 207 -0.34 -8.45 3.31
C ASN A 207 0.33 -9.79 2.98
N ASN A 208 1.65 -9.82 2.81
CA ASN A 208 2.39 -11.04 2.48
C ASN A 208 3.87 -10.92 2.85
N MET A 209 4.60 -12.04 2.75
CA MET A 209 6.02 -12.13 3.07
C MET A 209 6.89 -11.28 2.15
N GLU A 210 6.50 -11.14 0.87
CA GLU A 210 7.25 -10.35 -0.10
C GLU A 210 7.21 -8.85 0.29
N SER A 211 6.04 -8.33 0.63
CA SER A 211 5.89 -6.93 1.09
C SER A 211 6.64 -6.67 2.40
N LEU A 212 6.65 -7.63 3.33
CA LEU A 212 7.43 -7.53 4.57
C LEU A 212 8.94 -7.48 4.28
N GLN A 213 9.44 -8.37 3.41
CA GLN A 213 10.86 -8.42 3.02
C GLN A 213 11.27 -7.16 2.25
N GLU A 214 10.41 -6.64 1.38
CA GLU A 214 10.65 -5.39 0.67
C GLU A 214 10.82 -4.24 1.66
N GLN A 215 9.91 -4.07 2.62
CA GLN A 215 10.01 -3.03 3.65
C GLN A 215 11.27 -3.19 4.49
N LEU A 216 11.60 -4.39 4.94
CA LEU A 216 12.81 -4.66 5.72
C LEU A 216 14.10 -4.39 4.94
N SER A 217 14.07 -4.43 3.59
CA SER A 217 15.23 -4.14 2.75
C SER A 217 15.80 -2.71 2.91
N TYR A 218 15.05 -1.82 3.53
CA TYR A 218 15.45 -0.43 3.81
C TYR A 218 16.08 -0.25 5.21
N TYR A 219 16.22 -1.33 6.00
CA TYR A 219 16.71 -1.27 7.37
C TYR A 219 17.96 -2.12 7.56
N ARG A 220 18.88 -1.62 8.39
CA ARG A 220 20.17 -2.28 8.70
C ARG A 220 20.06 -3.20 9.89
N ILE A 221 21.02 -4.10 10.00
CA ILE A 221 21.28 -4.85 11.24
C ILE A 221 21.46 -3.86 12.39
N GLY A 222 20.78 -4.12 13.51
CA GLY A 222 20.81 -3.30 14.72
C GLY A 222 19.81 -2.14 14.74
N GLU A 223 19.14 -1.81 13.63
CA GLU A 223 18.03 -0.86 13.66
C GLU A 223 16.80 -1.51 14.30
N THR A 224 15.96 -0.69 14.91
CA THR A 224 14.68 -1.13 15.49
C THR A 224 13.55 -0.68 14.58
N VAL A 225 12.60 -1.58 14.33
CA VAL A 225 11.36 -1.32 13.58
C VAL A 225 10.16 -1.65 14.45
N THR A 226 9.10 -0.87 14.33
CA THR A 226 7.82 -1.16 14.99
C THR A 226 6.96 -2.02 14.06
N LEU A 227 6.60 -3.23 14.51
CA LEU A 227 5.70 -4.13 13.80
C LEU A 227 4.30 -4.06 14.40
N THR A 228 3.27 -4.03 13.54
CA THR A 228 1.89 -4.32 13.94
C THR A 228 1.70 -5.82 13.91
N VAL A 229 1.39 -6.41 15.07
CA VAL A 229 1.33 -7.86 15.25
C VAL A 229 0.00 -8.26 15.88
N GLN A 230 -0.66 -9.22 15.30
CA GLN A 230 -1.86 -9.87 15.80
C GLN A 230 -1.47 -11.08 16.64
N PHE A 231 -1.73 -11.03 17.92
CA PHE A 231 -1.46 -12.11 18.87
C PHE A 231 -2.69 -13.00 19.05
N PRO A 232 -2.56 -14.33 18.96
CA PRO A 232 -3.69 -15.21 19.18
C PRO A 232 -4.23 -15.06 20.61
N ALA A 233 -5.54 -14.82 20.74
CA ALA A 233 -6.24 -14.62 22.02
C ALA A 233 -7.07 -15.85 22.44
N GLY A 234 -7.07 -16.91 21.63
CA GLY A 234 -7.89 -18.09 21.78
C GLY A 234 -9.22 -18.00 21.03
N GLN A 235 -9.86 -19.16 20.79
CA GLN A 235 -11.13 -19.28 20.07
C GLN A 235 -11.15 -18.65 18.65
N GLY A 236 -9.97 -18.48 18.02
CA GLY A 236 -9.87 -17.85 16.70
C GLY A 236 -9.80 -16.31 16.75
N GLU A 237 -9.78 -15.71 17.93
CA GLU A 237 -9.64 -14.26 18.09
C GLU A 237 -8.16 -13.85 18.13
N TYR A 238 -7.88 -12.61 17.70
CA TYR A 238 -6.57 -11.99 17.68
C TYR A 238 -6.62 -10.62 18.36
N ASN A 239 -5.54 -10.27 19.06
CA ASN A 239 -5.34 -8.95 19.65
C ASN A 239 -4.18 -8.23 18.97
N GLU A 240 -4.44 -7.07 18.41
CA GLU A 240 -3.43 -6.22 17.78
C GLU A 240 -2.56 -5.54 18.82
N LYS A 241 -1.25 -5.53 18.56
CA LYS A 241 -0.26 -4.76 19.34
C LYS A 241 0.85 -4.28 18.43
N GLU A 242 1.36 -3.09 18.74
CA GLU A 242 2.64 -2.63 18.21
C GLU A 242 3.79 -3.21 19.04
N VAL A 243 4.82 -3.71 18.35
CA VAL A 243 5.98 -4.37 18.96
C VAL A 243 7.25 -3.85 18.31
N ASP A 244 8.15 -3.31 19.12
CA ASP A 244 9.47 -2.89 18.66
C ASP A 244 10.40 -4.08 18.52
N VAL A 245 10.95 -4.28 17.33
CA VAL A 245 11.83 -5.40 16.98
C VAL A 245 13.18 -4.86 16.53
N THR A 246 14.24 -5.19 17.27
CA THR A 246 15.61 -4.90 16.85
C THR A 246 16.07 -5.95 15.85
N LEU A 247 16.46 -5.49 14.66
CA LEU A 247 16.85 -6.36 13.55
C LEU A 247 18.22 -7.01 13.80
N THR A 248 18.33 -8.27 13.44
CA THR A 248 19.55 -9.07 13.60
C THR A 248 20.15 -9.42 12.24
N GLU A 249 21.31 -10.06 12.24
CA GLU A 249 21.84 -10.76 11.07
C GLU A 249 20.88 -11.88 10.64
N GLN A 250 21.02 -12.34 9.41
CA GLN A 250 20.28 -13.49 8.93
C GLN A 250 20.68 -14.74 9.74
N LEU A 251 19.72 -15.32 10.41
CA LEU A 251 19.89 -16.55 11.18
C LEU A 251 19.58 -17.76 10.29
N SER A 252 20.32 -18.82 10.45
CA SER A 252 20.19 -20.09 9.69
C SER A 252 19.42 -21.15 10.49
#